data_2a00fae81021b460e855a3c700702df7
#
_entry.id   2a00fae81021b460e855a3c700702df7
#
_cell.length_a   1.000
_cell.length_b   1.000
_cell.length_c   1.000
_cell.angle_alpha   90.00
_cell.angle_beta   90.00
_cell.angle_gamma   90.00
#
_symmetry.space_group_name_H-M   'P 1'
#
loop_
_entity.id
_entity.type
_entity.pdbx_description
1 polymer ?
#
loop_
_entity_poly.entity_id
_entity_poly.type
_entity_poly.pdbx_seq_one_letter_code
_entity_poly.pdbx_strand_id
1 'polypeptide(L)'
;TLFRSPGRVYWTKNNYYDNPKTKTVIQLTNGDEKGYQYSFNAVLTKKFDFGFTGSFGYTYTMAKDMTANPGSSAASVWQNNVAVNSLNDPGVSYSLFSTPHRLIANASYEVAYANMKTTVSLFYTGYQQGRFSYTYSNDMNGDGNYSDLMYVPASKEEMTFVDIKDKQNNVTYSAVDQQEDFWNYVNNDSYLNDHKGQYVERASSLEPWIHRFDMKIAQDFYAKIGSRKYGIQVSLDMLNIGNLLNSKWGAYRSCGLQSYDNVRLLKTASKVGEPLTYQMNASSREVFQKNSKWDYTASTGSAWQMQLGVKFTF
;
A
#
# COMPACT_ATOMS: atom_id res chain seq x y z
N THR A 1 38.24 2.51 -0.40
CA THR A 1 37.26 3.48 0.13
C THR A 1 36.10 2.68 0.69
N LEU A 2 35.90 2.72 2.02
CA LEU A 2 34.77 2.06 2.67
C LEU A 2 33.49 2.74 2.22
N PHE A 3 32.72 2.08 1.37
CA PHE A 3 31.42 2.60 0.95
C PHE A 3 30.48 2.57 2.16
N ARG A 4 30.09 3.74 2.63
CA ARG A 4 28.97 3.94 3.57
C ARG A 4 27.88 4.64 2.81
N SER A 5 26.63 4.26 3.05
CA SER A 5 25.50 4.98 2.46
C SER A 5 25.68 6.49 2.68
N PRO A 6 25.69 7.31 1.64
CA PRO A 6 26.01 8.74 1.75
C PRO A 6 25.11 9.45 2.75
N GLY A 7 25.68 10.23 3.66
CA GLY A 7 24.95 11.05 4.61
C GLY A 7 24.24 10.32 5.76
N ARG A 8 24.38 8.99 5.87
CA ARG A 8 23.74 8.24 6.97
C ARG A 8 24.57 8.34 8.26
N VAL A 9 23.92 8.63 9.36
CA VAL A 9 24.49 8.61 10.71
C VAL A 9 24.44 7.19 11.26
N TYR A 10 25.54 6.70 11.84
CA TYR A 10 25.63 5.40 12.49
C TYR A 10 25.79 5.57 13.99
N TRP A 11 25.03 4.80 14.76
CA TRP A 11 25.03 4.83 16.21
C TRP A 11 25.86 3.67 16.76
N THR A 12 26.73 3.93 17.72
CA THR A 12 27.48 2.90 18.43
C THR A 12 26.84 2.64 19.78
N LYS A 13 26.81 1.39 20.22
CA LYS A 13 26.17 0.96 21.49
C LYS A 13 26.58 1.77 22.72
N ASN A 14 27.75 2.36 22.72
CA ASN A 14 28.30 3.08 23.88
C ASN A 14 27.61 4.41 24.20
N ASN A 15 26.75 4.92 23.33
CA ASN A 15 26.12 6.22 23.54
C ASN A 15 24.69 6.17 24.06
N TYR A 16 24.04 5.01 24.08
CA TYR A 16 22.60 4.94 24.37
C TYR A 16 22.19 4.02 25.52
N TYR A 17 22.93 2.97 25.85
CA TYR A 17 22.49 1.91 26.75
C TYR A 17 23.33 1.65 28.00
N ASP A 18 24.36 2.45 28.28
CA ASP A 18 25.24 2.19 29.43
C ASP A 18 24.64 2.57 30.81
N ASN A 19 23.41 3.05 30.86
CA ASN A 19 22.75 3.27 32.13
C ASN A 19 21.39 2.56 32.21
N PRO A 20 21.33 1.35 32.78
CA PRO A 20 20.08 0.58 32.94
C PRO A 20 19.07 1.26 33.87
N LYS A 21 19.42 2.39 34.48
CA LYS A 21 18.53 3.19 35.34
C LYS A 21 17.86 4.36 34.63
N THR A 22 18.27 4.71 33.41
CA THR A 22 17.57 5.76 32.64
C THR A 22 16.37 5.15 31.93
N LYS A 23 15.18 5.48 32.43
CA LYS A 23 13.93 5.18 31.73
C LYS A 23 13.90 5.96 30.42
N THR A 24 13.57 5.31 29.33
CA THR A 24 13.31 5.98 28.05
C THR A 24 12.16 6.95 28.24
N VAL A 25 12.39 8.22 27.99
CA VAL A 25 11.34 9.26 27.99
C VAL A 25 11.00 9.57 26.54
N ILE A 26 9.74 9.40 26.18
CA ILE A 26 9.22 9.80 24.88
C ILE A 26 8.42 11.08 25.10
N GLN A 27 8.86 12.14 24.44
CA GLN A 27 8.19 13.44 24.47
C GLN A 27 7.46 13.67 23.15
N LEU A 28 6.18 13.98 23.22
CA LEU A 28 5.42 14.44 22.07
C LEU A 28 5.62 15.95 21.93
N THR A 29 6.17 16.36 20.79
CA THR A 29 6.40 17.78 20.47
C THR A 29 5.86 18.11 19.10
N ASN A 30 5.69 19.39 18.81
CA ASN A 30 5.45 19.83 17.43
C ASN A 30 6.75 19.75 16.64
N GLY A 31 6.66 19.32 15.37
CA GLY A 31 7.78 19.39 14.45
C GLY A 31 7.94 20.80 13.89
N ASP A 32 9.15 21.09 13.39
CA ASP A 32 9.47 22.38 12.76
C ASP A 32 8.80 22.57 11.40
N GLU A 33 8.54 21.46 10.69
CA GLU A 33 7.86 21.43 9.40
C GLU A 33 6.36 21.15 9.57
N LYS A 34 5.54 21.68 8.65
CA LYS A 34 4.10 21.47 8.65
C LYS A 34 3.67 20.48 7.59
N GLY A 35 2.94 19.44 8.02
CA GLY A 35 2.20 18.59 7.09
C GLY A 35 1.07 19.37 6.41
N TYR A 36 0.67 18.92 5.24
CA TYR A 36 -0.42 19.51 4.47
C TYR A 36 -1.18 18.48 3.67
N GLN A 37 -2.43 18.80 3.36
CA GLN A 37 -3.25 18.01 2.45
C GLN A 37 -4.05 18.92 1.54
N TYR A 38 -4.17 18.54 0.27
CA TYR A 38 -5.13 19.11 -0.66
C TYR A 38 -5.80 18.00 -1.49
N SER A 39 -7.04 18.27 -1.91
CA SER A 39 -7.81 17.34 -2.74
C SER A 39 -8.54 18.11 -3.82
N PHE A 40 -8.52 17.54 -5.02
CA PHE A 40 -9.32 17.99 -6.16
C PHE A 40 -10.34 16.92 -6.51
N ASN A 41 -11.63 17.32 -6.62
CA ASN A 41 -12.72 16.43 -6.96
C ASN A 41 -13.46 16.97 -8.18
N ALA A 42 -13.71 16.11 -9.16
CA ALA A 42 -14.56 16.42 -10.30
C ALA A 42 -15.59 15.30 -10.47
N VAL A 43 -16.87 15.68 -10.58
CA VAL A 43 -17.98 14.75 -10.78
C VAL A 43 -18.86 15.24 -11.91
N LEU A 44 -19.14 14.35 -12.87
CA LEU A 44 -20.10 14.55 -13.95
C LEU A 44 -21.28 13.59 -13.75
N THR A 45 -22.49 14.12 -13.75
CA THR A 45 -23.72 13.31 -13.68
C THR A 45 -24.66 13.71 -14.81
N LYS A 46 -25.23 12.72 -15.49
CA LYS A 46 -26.22 12.92 -16.54
C LYS A 46 -27.38 11.94 -16.35
N LYS A 47 -28.59 12.48 -16.31
CA LYS A 47 -29.83 11.75 -16.39
C LYS A 47 -30.44 11.95 -17.76
N PHE A 48 -30.87 10.87 -18.38
CA PHE A 48 -31.50 10.85 -19.71
C PHE A 48 -32.97 10.49 -19.56
N ASP A 49 -33.81 11.02 -20.47
CA ASP A 49 -35.25 10.82 -20.39
C ASP A 49 -35.71 9.38 -20.67
N PHE A 50 -34.85 8.58 -21.32
CA PHE A 50 -35.12 7.16 -21.59
C PHE A 50 -34.83 6.23 -20.40
N GLY A 51 -34.61 6.76 -19.18
CA GLY A 51 -34.43 5.99 -17.96
C GLY A 51 -32.99 5.67 -17.60
N PHE A 52 -31.98 6.09 -18.38
CA PHE A 52 -30.58 5.93 -18.04
C PHE A 52 -30.08 7.09 -17.19
N THR A 53 -29.30 6.79 -16.16
CA THR A 53 -28.55 7.76 -15.36
C THR A 53 -27.10 7.29 -15.27
N GLY A 54 -26.16 8.16 -15.59
CA GLY A 54 -24.73 7.90 -15.47
C GLY A 54 -24.05 8.96 -14.63
N SER A 55 -23.08 8.57 -13.83
CA SER A 55 -22.16 9.48 -13.15
C SER A 55 -20.74 8.96 -13.21
N PHE A 56 -19.79 9.88 -13.28
CA PHE A 56 -18.35 9.59 -13.24
C PHE A 56 -17.69 10.64 -12.35
N GLY A 57 -16.87 10.19 -11.41
CA GLY A 57 -16.14 11.03 -10.52
C GLY A 57 -14.65 10.64 -10.49
N TYR A 58 -13.80 11.66 -10.40
CA TYR A 58 -12.38 11.52 -10.19
C TYR A 58 -11.96 12.37 -9.00
N THR A 59 -11.16 11.78 -8.13
CA THR A 59 -10.53 12.45 -7.00
C THR A 59 -9.02 12.32 -7.09
N TYR A 60 -8.33 13.44 -6.97
CA TYR A 60 -6.89 13.48 -6.71
C TYR A 60 -6.65 14.01 -5.31
N THR A 61 -5.80 13.32 -4.53
CA THR A 61 -5.42 13.73 -3.17
C THR A 61 -3.91 13.69 -3.01
N MET A 62 -3.34 14.77 -2.50
CA MET A 62 -1.97 14.84 -2.03
C MET A 62 -1.98 15.15 -0.54
N ALA A 63 -1.27 14.32 0.25
CA ALA A 63 -1.08 14.58 1.66
C ALA A 63 0.37 14.29 2.05
N LYS A 64 0.94 15.16 2.87
CA LYS A 64 2.25 14.99 3.51
C LYS A 64 2.13 15.23 5.00
N ASP A 65 2.83 14.42 5.80
CA ASP A 65 2.89 14.50 7.26
C ASP A 65 4.30 14.17 7.77
N MET A 66 4.54 14.36 9.06
CA MET A 66 5.79 13.96 9.72
C MET A 66 5.73 12.53 10.23
N THR A 67 4.54 12.03 10.57
CA THR A 67 4.32 10.65 11.04
C THR A 67 2.90 10.22 10.77
N ALA A 68 2.75 8.97 10.36
CA ALA A 68 1.44 8.34 10.17
C ALA A 68 0.84 7.79 11.46
N ASN A 69 1.48 8.00 12.62
CA ASN A 69 1.11 7.36 13.90
C ASN A 69 0.93 5.83 13.76
N PRO A 70 1.95 5.08 13.30
CA PRO A 70 1.82 3.67 12.95
C PRO A 70 1.82 2.72 14.17
N GLY A 71 1.26 3.14 15.28
CA GLY A 71 1.24 2.35 16.52
C GLY A 71 0.17 2.80 17.51
N SER A 72 -0.08 1.95 18.52
CA SER A 72 -1.07 2.20 19.59
C SER A 72 -0.49 2.86 20.84
N SER A 73 0.82 3.01 20.92
CA SER A 73 1.52 3.68 22.01
C SER A 73 2.58 4.63 21.47
N ALA A 74 3.01 5.62 22.26
CA ALA A 74 4.05 6.56 21.86
C ALA A 74 5.35 5.86 21.44
N ALA A 75 5.74 4.79 22.14
CA ALA A 75 6.91 4.00 21.79
C ALA A 75 6.76 3.32 20.42
N SER A 76 5.62 2.67 20.17
CA SER A 76 5.38 2.00 18.88
C SER A 76 5.22 2.97 17.73
N VAL A 77 4.63 4.14 17.96
CA VAL A 77 4.57 5.22 16.94
C VAL A 77 5.98 5.65 16.56
N TRP A 78 6.85 5.88 17.53
CA TRP A 78 8.22 6.28 17.28
C TRP A 78 9.02 5.18 16.55
N GLN A 79 8.96 3.92 17.03
CA GLN A 79 9.71 2.80 16.46
C GLN A 79 9.29 2.41 15.04
N ASN A 80 7.99 2.55 14.72
CA ASN A 80 7.45 2.15 13.42
C ASN A 80 7.47 3.28 12.39
N ASN A 81 7.81 4.50 12.78
CA ASN A 81 8.07 5.56 11.82
C ASN A 81 9.39 5.27 11.09
N VAL A 82 9.52 5.66 9.84
CA VAL A 82 10.71 5.36 9.03
C VAL A 82 11.46 6.64 8.69
N ALA A 83 12.78 6.58 8.78
CA ALA A 83 13.68 7.69 8.50
C ALA A 83 15.00 7.21 7.91
N VAL A 84 15.78 8.14 7.37
CA VAL A 84 17.15 7.87 6.92
C VAL A 84 18.12 7.84 8.11
N ASN A 85 18.02 8.79 9.01
CA ASN A 85 18.97 9.00 10.10
C ASN A 85 18.35 8.86 11.49
N SER A 86 17.35 9.67 11.81
CA SER A 86 16.80 9.75 13.16
C SER A 86 15.28 9.72 13.15
N LEU A 87 14.71 8.86 13.98
CA LEU A 87 13.28 8.82 14.21
C LEU A 87 12.77 10.01 15.03
N ASN A 88 13.67 10.79 15.64
CA ASN A 88 13.31 12.03 16.34
C ASN A 88 13.12 13.21 15.38
N ASP A 89 13.63 13.11 14.16
CA ASP A 89 13.46 14.10 13.10
C ASP A 89 13.23 13.40 11.76
N PRO A 90 12.02 12.86 11.53
CA PRO A 90 11.71 12.07 10.33
C PRO A 90 11.50 12.93 9.08
N GLY A 91 11.37 14.25 9.22
CA GLY A 91 11.01 15.17 8.14
C GLY A 91 9.58 15.00 7.64
N VAL A 92 9.09 15.95 6.84
CA VAL A 92 7.80 15.87 6.15
C VAL A 92 7.92 15.06 4.88
N SER A 93 7.13 14.01 4.75
CA SER A 93 7.05 13.16 3.56
C SER A 93 5.61 12.71 3.29
N TYR A 94 5.40 11.84 2.30
CA TYR A 94 4.06 11.37 1.95
C TYR A 94 3.35 10.71 3.13
N SER A 95 2.06 10.98 3.25
CA SER A 95 1.20 10.33 4.24
C SER A 95 0.81 8.92 3.78
N LEU A 96 0.95 7.93 4.67
CA LEU A 96 0.50 6.55 4.42
C LEU A 96 -1.01 6.47 4.14
N PHE A 97 -1.81 7.40 4.69
CA PHE A 97 -3.26 7.44 4.51
C PHE A 97 -3.71 8.11 3.20
N SER A 98 -2.77 8.60 2.40
CA SER A 98 -3.06 9.25 1.13
C SER A 98 -3.30 8.24 0.01
N THR A 99 -4.52 8.20 -0.50
CA THR A 99 -4.85 7.54 -1.77
C THR A 99 -4.85 8.59 -2.88
N PRO A 100 -3.79 8.67 -3.72
CA PRO A 100 -3.62 9.81 -4.63
C PRO A 100 -4.67 9.87 -5.72
N HIS A 101 -5.14 8.72 -6.21
CA HIS A 101 -6.10 8.67 -7.31
C HIS A 101 -7.26 7.75 -6.97
N ARG A 102 -8.48 8.25 -7.13
CA ARG A 102 -9.70 7.47 -6.99
C ARG A 102 -10.66 7.79 -8.13
N LEU A 103 -11.19 6.74 -8.73
CA LEU A 103 -12.21 6.77 -9.76
C LEU A 103 -13.49 6.15 -9.22
N ILE A 104 -14.62 6.76 -9.48
CA ILE A 104 -15.94 6.22 -9.15
C ILE A 104 -16.82 6.41 -10.37
N ALA A 105 -17.56 5.38 -10.78
CA ALA A 105 -18.58 5.50 -11.78
C ALA A 105 -19.85 4.75 -11.38
N ASN A 106 -20.98 5.28 -11.77
CA ASN A 106 -22.28 4.64 -11.59
C ASN A 106 -23.05 4.72 -12.90
N ALA A 107 -23.63 3.62 -13.32
CA ALA A 107 -24.56 3.54 -14.44
C ALA A 107 -25.83 2.81 -13.95
N SER A 108 -26.98 3.44 -14.13
CA SER A 108 -28.26 2.88 -13.72
C SER A 108 -29.27 3.03 -14.87
N TYR A 109 -29.99 1.96 -15.16
CA TYR A 109 -31.08 1.95 -16.12
C TYR A 109 -32.38 1.51 -15.41
N GLU A 110 -33.40 2.34 -15.57
CA GLU A 110 -34.71 2.14 -14.98
C GLU A 110 -35.77 2.09 -16.06
N VAL A 111 -36.58 1.06 -16.06
CA VAL A 111 -37.74 0.93 -16.95
C VAL A 111 -38.99 0.57 -16.14
N ALA A 112 -40.03 1.37 -16.31
CA ALA A 112 -41.35 1.12 -15.71
C ALA A 112 -42.31 0.61 -16.76
N TYR A 113 -43.08 -0.45 -16.42
CA TYR A 113 -44.05 -1.06 -17.28
C TYR A 113 -45.21 -1.67 -16.47
N ALA A 114 -46.42 -1.40 -16.87
CA ALA A 114 -47.63 -1.79 -16.11
C ALA A 114 -47.50 -1.34 -14.62
N ASN A 115 -47.64 -2.29 -13.70
CA ASN A 115 -47.48 -2.05 -12.26
C ASN A 115 -46.10 -2.52 -11.74
N MET A 116 -45.09 -2.51 -12.57
CA MET A 116 -43.74 -2.98 -12.26
C MET A 116 -42.70 -1.98 -12.66
N LYS A 117 -41.51 -2.09 -12.03
CA LYS A 117 -40.32 -1.32 -12.38
C LYS A 117 -39.10 -2.18 -12.23
N THR A 118 -38.28 -2.27 -13.26
CA THR A 118 -36.99 -2.94 -13.23
C THR A 118 -35.90 -1.88 -13.16
N THR A 119 -34.95 -2.03 -12.25
CA THR A 119 -33.76 -1.21 -12.16
C THR A 119 -32.52 -2.08 -12.20
N VAL A 120 -31.61 -1.78 -13.12
CA VAL A 120 -30.28 -2.40 -13.18
C VAL A 120 -29.23 -1.32 -12.95
N SER A 121 -28.37 -1.52 -12.00
CA SER A 121 -27.31 -0.56 -11.65
C SER A 121 -25.96 -1.25 -11.62
N LEU A 122 -24.94 -0.58 -12.17
CA LEU A 122 -23.55 -0.97 -12.12
C LEU A 122 -22.76 0.14 -11.43
N PHE A 123 -21.98 -0.24 -10.44
CA PHE A 123 -21.09 0.67 -9.73
C PHE A 123 -19.64 0.22 -9.93
N TYR A 124 -18.76 1.17 -10.26
CA TYR A 124 -17.35 0.94 -10.44
C TYR A 124 -16.56 1.79 -9.44
N THR A 125 -15.56 1.18 -8.81
CA THR A 125 -14.55 1.87 -8.02
C THR A 125 -13.17 1.43 -8.46
N GLY A 126 -12.31 2.43 -8.80
CA GLY A 126 -10.89 2.21 -9.08
C GLY A 126 -10.04 3.10 -8.17
N TYR A 127 -9.05 2.52 -7.48
CA TYR A 127 -8.12 3.28 -6.63
C TYR A 127 -6.82 2.51 -6.41
N GLN A 128 -5.78 3.22 -5.98
CA GLN A 128 -4.56 2.60 -5.49
C GLN A 128 -4.78 2.14 -4.05
N GLN A 129 -4.31 0.92 -3.71
CA GLN A 129 -4.62 0.29 -2.42
C GLN A 129 -4.01 1.04 -1.23
N GLY A 130 -2.77 1.55 -1.38
CA GLY A 130 -2.07 2.25 -0.33
C GLY A 130 -0.71 2.78 -0.78
N ARG A 131 0.09 3.17 0.19
CA ARG A 131 1.47 3.61 0.03
C ARG A 131 2.40 2.76 0.87
N PHE A 132 3.65 2.66 0.45
CA PHE A 132 4.68 1.95 1.19
C PHE A 132 6.04 2.62 1.02
N SER A 133 6.98 2.22 1.89
CA SER A 133 8.38 2.62 1.83
C SER A 133 9.26 1.41 1.57
N TYR A 134 10.41 1.61 0.95
CA TYR A 134 11.46 0.60 0.92
C TYR A 134 12.39 0.79 2.12
N THR A 135 12.56 -0.25 2.93
CA THR A 135 13.42 -0.23 4.12
C THR A 135 14.35 -1.44 4.16
N TYR A 136 15.38 -1.35 4.98
CA TYR A 136 16.17 -2.53 5.33
C TYR A 136 15.37 -3.45 6.27
N SER A 137 15.69 -4.73 6.27
CA SER A 137 15.02 -5.72 7.13
C SER A 137 15.65 -5.88 8.50
N ASN A 138 16.74 -5.17 8.77
CA ASN A 138 17.43 -5.12 10.06
C ASN A 138 17.85 -3.70 10.38
N ASP A 139 18.30 -3.48 11.61
CA ASP A 139 18.89 -2.23 12.07
C ASP A 139 20.16 -1.95 11.26
N MET A 140 20.08 -0.98 10.35
CA MET A 140 21.18 -0.65 9.44
C MET A 140 22.16 0.35 10.08
N ASN A 141 21.65 1.26 10.91
CA ASN A 141 22.42 2.37 11.45
C ASN A 141 22.87 2.17 12.92
N GLY A 142 22.38 1.12 13.59
CA GLY A 142 22.72 0.76 14.96
C GLY A 142 21.93 1.52 16.02
N ASP A 143 20.78 2.10 15.69
CA ASP A 143 19.93 2.85 16.62
C ASP A 143 18.97 1.97 17.42
N GLY A 144 18.92 0.67 17.13
CA GLY A 144 18.08 -0.33 17.79
C GLY A 144 16.72 -0.53 17.12
N ASN A 145 16.43 0.10 16.00
CA ASN A 145 15.17 0.00 15.27
C ASN A 145 15.35 -0.60 13.86
N TYR A 146 14.28 -1.12 13.29
CA TYR A 146 14.24 -1.72 11.95
C TYR A 146 13.42 -0.85 10.99
N SER A 147 13.66 0.45 11.01
CA SER A 147 12.90 1.46 10.28
C SER A 147 13.75 2.34 9.36
N ASP A 148 14.91 1.83 8.98
CA ASP A 148 15.85 2.53 8.10
C ASP A 148 15.40 2.55 6.65
N LEU A 149 15.19 3.73 6.08
CA LEU A 149 14.90 3.91 4.66
C LEU A 149 16.07 3.44 3.78
N MET A 150 15.75 2.75 2.70
CA MET A 150 16.74 2.16 1.81
C MET A 150 17.45 3.23 0.98
N TYR A 151 18.75 3.08 0.77
CA TYR A 151 19.50 3.79 -0.25
C TYR A 151 19.42 3.02 -1.58
N VAL A 152 19.13 3.70 -2.66
CA VAL A 152 19.12 3.15 -4.00
C VAL A 152 20.48 3.41 -4.65
N PRO A 153 21.27 2.38 -5.02
CA PRO A 153 22.61 2.61 -5.57
C PRO A 153 22.56 3.33 -6.91
N ALA A 154 23.53 4.17 -7.17
CA ALA A 154 23.69 4.86 -8.46
C ALA A 154 24.17 3.89 -9.58
N SER A 155 24.95 2.88 -9.22
CA SER A 155 25.40 1.81 -10.11
C SER A 155 25.40 0.45 -9.42
N LYS A 156 25.48 -0.61 -10.22
CA LYS A 156 25.51 -1.99 -9.73
C LYS A 156 26.68 -2.25 -8.79
N GLU A 157 27.82 -1.65 -9.08
CA GLU A 157 29.09 -1.86 -8.37
C GLU A 157 29.15 -1.13 -7.02
N GLU A 158 28.22 -0.20 -6.79
CA GLU A 158 28.22 0.63 -5.58
C GLU A 158 27.91 -0.18 -4.32
N MET A 159 27.21 -1.32 -4.43
CA MET A 159 26.88 -2.18 -3.31
C MET A 159 27.67 -3.48 -3.33
N THR A 160 28.29 -3.82 -2.19
CA THR A 160 29.01 -5.07 -2.00
C THR A 160 28.10 -6.11 -1.36
N PHE A 161 27.77 -7.17 -2.08
CA PHE A 161 27.01 -8.29 -1.56
C PHE A 161 27.93 -9.39 -1.01
N VAL A 162 27.39 -10.20 -0.09
CA VAL A 162 28.06 -11.41 0.44
C VAL A 162 27.12 -12.61 0.31
N ASP A 163 27.71 -13.79 0.15
CA ASP A 163 26.97 -15.04 -0.02
C ASP A 163 25.98 -15.29 1.11
N ILE A 164 24.82 -15.80 0.76
CA ILE A 164 23.90 -16.43 1.71
C ILE A 164 24.23 -17.93 1.74
N LYS A 165 24.46 -18.45 2.94
CA LYS A 165 24.83 -19.84 3.16
C LYS A 165 23.83 -20.55 4.05
N ASP A 166 23.69 -21.86 3.85
CA ASP A 166 22.93 -22.77 4.71
C ASP A 166 23.67 -23.08 6.03
N LYS A 167 23.05 -23.90 6.87
CA LYS A 167 23.64 -24.34 8.14
C LYS A 167 24.89 -25.23 7.96
N GLN A 168 25.05 -25.80 6.77
CA GLN A 168 26.19 -26.66 6.37
C GLN A 168 27.29 -25.84 5.66
N ASN A 169 27.16 -24.50 5.64
CA ASN A 169 28.08 -23.56 4.98
C ASN A 169 28.11 -23.65 3.44
N ASN A 170 27.12 -24.30 2.79
CA ASN A 170 26.98 -24.29 1.35
C ASN A 170 26.33 -22.96 0.90
N VAL A 171 26.83 -22.40 -0.21
CA VAL A 171 26.26 -21.19 -0.79
C VAL A 171 24.89 -21.52 -1.40
N THR A 172 23.85 -20.93 -0.87
CA THR A 172 22.47 -21.05 -1.38
C THR A 172 22.06 -19.89 -2.29
N TYR A 173 22.72 -18.75 -2.16
CA TYR A 173 22.53 -17.58 -3.02
C TYR A 173 23.83 -16.79 -3.07
N SER A 174 24.49 -16.80 -4.23
CA SER A 174 25.80 -16.15 -4.37
C SER A 174 25.71 -14.64 -4.31
N ALA A 175 26.80 -14.00 -3.90
CA ALA A 175 26.91 -12.53 -3.89
C ALA A 175 26.67 -11.92 -5.29
N VAL A 176 27.17 -12.59 -6.33
CA VAL A 176 27.03 -12.14 -7.72
C VAL A 176 25.57 -12.20 -8.17
N ASP A 177 24.89 -13.33 -7.92
CA ASP A 177 23.48 -13.49 -8.30
C ASP A 177 22.58 -12.51 -7.53
N GLN A 178 22.84 -12.29 -6.23
CA GLN A 178 22.11 -11.31 -5.44
C GLN A 178 22.27 -9.90 -6.00
N GLN A 179 23.49 -9.50 -6.37
CA GLN A 179 23.77 -8.18 -6.92
C GLN A 179 23.06 -7.99 -8.28
N GLU A 180 23.07 -9.04 -9.15
CA GLU A 180 22.39 -9.01 -10.45
C GLU A 180 20.87 -8.89 -10.28
N ASP A 181 20.28 -9.77 -9.47
CA ASP A 181 18.84 -9.79 -9.23
C ASP A 181 18.36 -8.46 -8.61
N PHE A 182 19.10 -7.92 -7.64
CA PHE A 182 18.77 -6.64 -7.03
C PHE A 182 18.85 -5.48 -8.02
N TRP A 183 19.92 -5.43 -8.85
CA TRP A 183 20.07 -4.39 -9.85
C TRP A 183 19.00 -4.45 -10.93
N ASN A 184 18.64 -5.66 -11.37
CA ASN A 184 17.54 -5.89 -12.30
C ASN A 184 16.21 -5.41 -11.70
N TYR A 185 15.97 -5.68 -10.41
CA TYR A 185 14.80 -5.18 -9.71
C TYR A 185 14.76 -3.65 -9.68
N VAL A 186 15.85 -3.00 -9.30
CA VAL A 186 15.96 -1.53 -9.27
C VAL A 186 15.64 -0.94 -10.65
N ASN A 187 16.15 -1.54 -11.73
CA ASN A 187 15.91 -1.06 -13.09
C ASN A 187 14.46 -1.24 -13.57
N ASN A 188 13.75 -2.25 -13.05
CA ASN A 188 12.38 -2.56 -13.43
C ASN A 188 11.31 -1.93 -12.52
N ASP A 189 11.69 -1.42 -11.35
CA ASP A 189 10.81 -0.66 -10.48
C ASP A 189 10.89 0.83 -10.83
N SER A 190 9.79 1.43 -11.28
CA SER A 190 9.79 2.81 -11.78
C SER A 190 10.29 3.81 -10.73
N TYR A 191 9.86 3.64 -9.46
CA TYR A 191 10.29 4.54 -8.39
C TYR A 191 11.79 4.41 -8.10
N LEU A 192 12.30 3.19 -7.92
CA LEU A 192 13.71 2.96 -7.61
C LEU A 192 14.61 3.39 -8.78
N ASN A 193 14.20 3.10 -10.01
CA ASN A 193 14.96 3.50 -11.20
C ASN A 193 15.15 5.02 -11.31
N ASP A 194 14.11 5.78 -10.95
CA ASP A 194 14.15 7.25 -10.99
C ASP A 194 14.89 7.87 -9.80
N HIS A 195 15.18 7.09 -8.74
CA HIS A 195 15.83 7.56 -7.51
C HIS A 195 17.22 6.94 -7.28
N LYS A 196 17.89 6.50 -8.33
CA LYS A 196 19.29 6.02 -8.24
C LYS A 196 20.22 7.07 -7.66
N GLY A 197 21.08 6.66 -6.73
CA GLY A 197 22.00 7.53 -6.00
C GLY A 197 21.33 8.32 -4.87
N GLN A 198 20.10 7.98 -4.48
CA GLN A 198 19.31 8.68 -3.47
C GLN A 198 18.74 7.73 -2.42
N TYR A 199 18.37 8.27 -1.27
CA TYR A 199 17.51 7.55 -0.33
C TYR A 199 16.07 7.58 -0.82
N VAL A 200 15.34 6.48 -0.59
CA VAL A 200 13.89 6.49 -0.80
C VAL A 200 13.23 7.44 0.20
N GLU A 201 12.13 8.05 -0.20
CA GLU A 201 11.30 8.84 0.70
C GLU A 201 10.28 7.94 1.43
N ARG A 202 9.87 8.32 2.63
CA ARG A 202 8.82 7.64 3.37
C ARG A 202 7.50 7.69 2.59
N ALA A 203 6.83 6.53 2.49
CA ALA A 203 5.53 6.37 1.83
C ALA A 203 5.45 6.92 0.40
N SER A 204 6.59 6.97 -0.31
CA SER A 204 6.67 7.49 -1.69
C SER A 204 6.14 6.52 -2.73
N SER A 205 6.29 5.23 -2.49
CA SER A 205 5.84 4.19 -3.43
C SER A 205 4.36 3.87 -3.26
N LEU A 206 3.74 3.43 -4.35
CA LEU A 206 2.30 3.17 -4.42
C LEU A 206 2.03 1.68 -4.62
N GLU A 207 1.06 1.18 -3.88
CA GLU A 207 0.52 -0.16 -4.09
C GLU A 207 -0.28 -0.20 -5.40
N PRO A 208 -0.52 -1.40 -5.96
CA PRO A 208 -1.22 -1.54 -7.22
C PRO A 208 -2.64 -0.98 -7.20
N TRP A 209 -3.14 -0.62 -8.37
CA TRP A 209 -4.54 -0.31 -8.56
C TRP A 209 -5.42 -1.53 -8.29
N ILE A 210 -6.59 -1.28 -7.70
CA ILE A 210 -7.71 -2.22 -7.63
C ILE A 210 -8.89 -1.65 -8.41
N HIS A 211 -9.57 -2.49 -9.17
CA HIS A 211 -10.73 -2.13 -9.97
C HIS A 211 -11.88 -3.08 -9.62
N ARG A 212 -12.97 -2.56 -9.05
CA ARG A 212 -14.11 -3.35 -8.61
C ARG A 212 -15.38 -2.90 -9.30
N PHE A 213 -16.20 -3.88 -9.62
CA PHE A 213 -17.53 -3.66 -10.17
C PHE A 213 -18.55 -4.35 -9.26
N ASP A 214 -19.53 -3.58 -8.81
CA ASP A 214 -20.68 -4.08 -8.07
C ASP A 214 -21.92 -3.88 -8.92
N MET A 215 -22.85 -4.83 -8.88
CA MET A 215 -24.10 -4.79 -9.67
C MET A 215 -25.30 -4.99 -8.77
N LYS A 216 -26.37 -4.25 -9.04
CA LYS A 216 -27.67 -4.44 -8.43
C LYS A 216 -28.73 -4.60 -9.48
N ILE A 217 -29.57 -5.61 -9.32
CA ILE A 217 -30.80 -5.78 -10.08
C ILE A 217 -31.96 -5.71 -9.07
N ALA A 218 -32.92 -4.82 -9.30
CA ALA A 218 -34.10 -4.69 -8.47
C ALA A 218 -35.36 -4.73 -9.31
N GLN A 219 -36.34 -5.54 -8.85
CA GLN A 219 -37.63 -5.65 -9.45
C GLN A 219 -38.68 -5.19 -8.44
N ASP A 220 -39.36 -4.10 -8.76
CA ASP A 220 -40.50 -3.58 -8.00
C ASP A 220 -41.81 -4.07 -8.59
N PHE A 221 -42.73 -4.48 -7.72
CA PHE A 221 -44.12 -4.82 -8.03
C PHE A 221 -45.00 -3.89 -7.21
N TYR A 222 -46.02 -3.31 -7.83
CA TYR A 222 -46.93 -2.37 -7.20
C TYR A 222 -48.38 -2.87 -7.30
N ALA A 223 -49.16 -2.73 -6.21
CA ALA A 223 -50.55 -2.93 -6.18
C ALA A 223 -51.26 -1.74 -5.50
N LYS A 224 -52.39 -1.30 -6.07
CA LYS A 224 -53.24 -0.28 -5.44
C LYS A 224 -54.44 -0.99 -4.83
N ILE A 225 -54.63 -0.87 -3.52
CA ILE A 225 -55.78 -1.44 -2.78
C ILE A 225 -56.46 -0.26 -2.08
N GLY A 226 -57.67 0.07 -2.58
CA GLY A 226 -58.37 1.29 -2.18
C GLY A 226 -57.56 2.57 -2.56
N SER A 227 -57.30 3.41 -1.60
CA SER A 227 -56.50 4.64 -1.79
C SER A 227 -55.00 4.44 -1.56
N ARG A 228 -54.58 3.29 -1.06
CA ARG A 228 -53.17 3.02 -0.69
C ARG A 228 -52.42 2.28 -1.79
N LYS A 229 -51.14 2.59 -1.97
CA LYS A 229 -50.23 1.88 -2.87
C LYS A 229 -49.32 0.98 -2.02
N TYR A 230 -49.33 -0.29 -2.34
CA TYR A 230 -48.43 -1.31 -1.76
C TYR A 230 -47.35 -1.65 -2.77
N GLY A 231 -46.15 -1.96 -2.28
CA GLY A 231 -45.03 -2.35 -3.12
C GLY A 231 -44.24 -3.51 -2.51
N ILE A 232 -43.79 -4.43 -3.37
CA ILE A 232 -42.81 -5.45 -3.05
C ILE A 232 -41.64 -5.24 -3.99
N GLN A 233 -40.45 -5.10 -3.45
CA GLN A 233 -39.21 -5.08 -4.22
C GLN A 233 -38.42 -6.36 -3.91
N VAL A 234 -37.97 -7.05 -4.95
CA VAL A 234 -37.00 -8.14 -4.88
C VAL A 234 -35.70 -7.59 -5.48
N SER A 235 -34.60 -7.71 -4.77
CA SER A 235 -33.28 -7.24 -5.26
C SER A 235 -32.23 -8.32 -5.14
N LEU A 236 -31.34 -8.35 -6.12
CA LEU A 236 -30.09 -9.09 -6.13
C LEU A 236 -28.94 -8.08 -6.17
N ASP A 237 -28.18 -8.04 -5.08
CA ASP A 237 -26.98 -7.22 -4.94
C ASP A 237 -25.75 -8.14 -5.11
N MET A 238 -24.85 -7.79 -6.04
CA MET A 238 -23.65 -8.56 -6.34
C MET A 238 -22.44 -7.65 -6.16
N LEU A 239 -21.64 -7.93 -5.13
CA LEU A 239 -20.40 -7.22 -4.84
C LEU A 239 -19.25 -7.90 -5.55
N ASN A 240 -18.34 -7.10 -6.11
CA ASN A 240 -17.17 -7.56 -6.83
C ASN A 240 -17.49 -8.58 -7.94
N ILE A 241 -18.50 -8.28 -8.77
CA ILE A 241 -18.98 -9.22 -9.80
C ILE A 241 -17.89 -9.63 -10.80
N GLY A 242 -16.89 -8.78 -11.05
CA GLY A 242 -15.76 -9.12 -11.90
C GLY A 242 -14.99 -10.35 -11.40
N ASN A 243 -14.91 -10.54 -10.08
CA ASN A 243 -14.25 -11.69 -9.46
C ASN A 243 -14.96 -13.01 -9.72
N LEU A 244 -16.27 -13.00 -9.95
CA LEU A 244 -17.02 -14.19 -10.35
C LEU A 244 -16.57 -14.70 -11.74
N LEU A 245 -16.18 -13.80 -12.63
CA LEU A 245 -15.71 -14.12 -13.97
C LEU A 245 -14.22 -14.49 -14.00
N ASN A 246 -13.42 -13.80 -13.19
CA ASN A 246 -11.99 -14.05 -13.06
C ASN A 246 -11.56 -13.75 -11.62
N SER A 247 -11.05 -14.76 -10.90
CA SER A 247 -10.64 -14.67 -9.49
C SER A 247 -9.57 -13.60 -9.19
N LYS A 248 -8.88 -13.10 -10.20
CA LYS A 248 -7.89 -12.01 -10.07
C LYS A 248 -8.51 -10.60 -10.18
N TRP A 249 -9.72 -10.47 -10.72
CA TRP A 249 -10.36 -9.17 -10.88
C TRP A 249 -10.94 -8.70 -9.55
N GLY A 250 -10.75 -7.43 -9.26
CA GLY A 250 -11.19 -6.83 -8.00
C GLY A 250 -10.59 -7.42 -6.73
N ALA A 251 -9.55 -8.25 -6.87
CA ALA A 251 -8.85 -8.84 -5.74
C ALA A 251 -7.73 -7.89 -5.24
N TYR A 252 -7.56 -7.83 -3.93
CA TYR A 252 -6.43 -7.16 -3.31
C TYR A 252 -5.13 -7.85 -3.67
N ARG A 253 -4.05 -7.08 -3.70
CA ARG A 253 -2.70 -7.59 -3.85
C ARG A 253 -1.85 -7.22 -2.65
N SER A 254 -1.05 -8.16 -2.17
CA SER A 254 -0.11 -7.97 -1.08
C SER A 254 1.31 -8.36 -1.50
N CYS A 255 2.28 -7.83 -0.79
CA CYS A 255 3.68 -8.19 -0.97
C CYS A 255 4.14 -9.02 0.23
N GLY A 256 4.65 -10.22 0.00
CA GLY A 256 5.17 -11.10 1.05
C GLY A 256 6.39 -10.55 1.80
N LEU A 257 7.01 -9.50 1.27
CA LEU A 257 8.13 -8.77 1.89
C LEU A 257 7.66 -7.54 2.69
N GLN A 258 6.36 -7.27 2.71
CA GLN A 258 5.79 -6.11 3.38
C GLN A 258 5.59 -6.38 4.87
N SER A 259 6.00 -5.42 5.69
CA SER A 259 5.76 -5.41 7.13
C SER A 259 5.50 -3.95 7.54
N TYR A 260 4.34 -3.67 8.15
CA TYR A 260 3.93 -2.32 8.56
C TYR A 260 4.10 -1.27 7.43
N ASP A 261 3.57 -1.54 6.24
CA ASP A 261 3.67 -0.66 5.05
C ASP A 261 5.11 -0.39 4.57
N ASN A 262 6.04 -1.32 4.87
CA ASN A 262 7.42 -1.27 4.44
C ASN A 262 7.78 -2.53 3.65
N VAL A 263 8.34 -2.36 2.46
CA VAL A 263 8.88 -3.45 1.65
C VAL A 263 10.36 -3.61 1.94
N ARG A 264 10.75 -4.78 2.44
CA ARG A 264 12.09 -5.07 2.96
C ARG A 264 12.85 -5.97 2.01
N LEU A 265 13.59 -5.37 1.08
CA LEU A 265 14.34 -6.10 0.06
C LEU A 265 15.70 -6.59 0.56
N LEU A 266 16.38 -5.77 1.33
CA LEU A 266 17.77 -5.95 1.73
C LEU A 266 17.92 -6.00 3.24
N LYS A 267 19.00 -6.63 3.70
CA LYS A 267 19.56 -6.46 5.04
C LYS A 267 21.04 -6.15 4.94
N THR A 268 21.60 -5.48 5.93
CA THR A 268 23.05 -5.38 6.09
C THR A 268 23.61 -6.66 6.68
N ALA A 269 24.73 -7.14 6.15
CA ALA A 269 25.42 -8.32 6.62
C ALA A 269 26.60 -7.97 7.55
N SER A 270 27.19 -6.78 7.38
CA SER A 270 28.25 -6.25 8.23
C SER A 270 27.70 -5.66 9.54
N LYS A 271 28.55 -5.60 10.55
CA LYS A 271 28.25 -4.88 11.79
C LYS A 271 28.46 -3.38 11.63
N VAL A 272 27.82 -2.62 12.49
CA VAL A 272 28.05 -1.17 12.55
C VAL A 272 29.53 -0.88 12.82
N GLY A 273 30.13 -0.03 11.98
CA GLY A 273 31.56 0.30 12.03
C GLY A 273 32.46 -0.52 11.10
N GLU A 274 31.99 -1.61 10.53
CA GLU A 274 32.67 -2.39 9.49
C GLU A 274 32.34 -1.87 8.09
N PRO A 275 33.11 -2.29 7.05
CA PRO A 275 32.73 -2.05 5.65
C PRO A 275 31.33 -2.56 5.37
N LEU A 276 30.49 -1.74 4.78
CA LEU A 276 29.10 -2.06 4.56
C LEU A 276 28.96 -3.18 3.51
N THR A 277 28.34 -4.27 3.90
CA THR A 277 28.00 -5.37 3.01
C THR A 277 26.51 -5.72 3.14
N TYR A 278 25.95 -6.26 2.07
CA TYR A 278 24.53 -6.52 1.96
C TYR A 278 24.23 -7.99 1.68
N GLN A 279 23.05 -8.39 2.09
CA GLN A 279 22.41 -9.60 1.64
C GLN A 279 20.97 -9.29 1.26
N MET A 280 20.43 -10.01 0.28
CA MET A 280 19.02 -9.98 0.00
C MET A 280 18.25 -10.65 1.14
N ASN A 281 17.04 -10.16 1.41
CA ASN A 281 16.13 -10.88 2.28
C ASN A 281 15.86 -12.26 1.64
N ALA A 282 15.97 -13.35 2.41
CA ALA A 282 15.82 -14.72 1.88
C ALA A 282 14.48 -14.94 1.15
N SER A 283 13.41 -14.28 1.59
CA SER A 283 12.10 -14.29 0.96
C SER A 283 12.04 -13.49 -0.36
N SER A 284 13.05 -12.68 -0.66
CA SER A 284 13.04 -11.80 -1.84
C SER A 284 13.35 -12.53 -3.14
N ARG A 285 14.04 -13.67 -3.09
CA ARG A 285 14.50 -14.39 -4.30
C ARG A 285 13.36 -14.70 -5.27
N GLU A 286 12.24 -15.19 -4.78
CA GLU A 286 11.07 -15.46 -5.63
C GLU A 286 10.49 -14.18 -6.25
N VAL A 287 10.45 -13.08 -5.49
CA VAL A 287 9.97 -11.78 -5.96
C VAL A 287 10.83 -11.26 -7.10
N PHE A 288 12.15 -11.40 -6.97
CA PHE A 288 13.10 -10.97 -8.00
C PHE A 288 13.00 -11.85 -9.26
N GLN A 289 12.92 -13.16 -9.10
CA GLN A 289 12.80 -14.10 -10.22
C GLN A 289 11.48 -13.95 -10.97
N LYS A 290 10.38 -13.65 -10.30
CA LYS A 290 9.05 -13.43 -10.91
C LYS A 290 8.88 -12.01 -11.49
N ASN A 291 9.82 -11.11 -11.24
CA ASN A 291 9.72 -9.67 -11.56
C ASN A 291 8.40 -9.03 -11.10
N SER A 292 7.83 -9.54 -10.02
CA SER A 292 6.61 -9.03 -9.40
C SER A 292 6.63 -9.27 -7.89
N LYS A 293 6.54 -8.19 -7.14
CA LYS A 293 6.43 -8.22 -5.68
C LYS A 293 4.99 -8.41 -5.18
N TRP A 294 4.00 -8.37 -6.08
CA TRP A 294 2.59 -8.35 -5.73
C TRP A 294 1.90 -9.67 -6.08
N ASP A 295 1.38 -10.34 -5.06
CA ASP A 295 0.55 -11.53 -5.20
C ASP A 295 -0.92 -11.22 -4.86
N TYR A 296 -1.86 -11.94 -5.50
CA TYR A 296 -3.28 -11.80 -5.20
C TYR A 296 -3.61 -12.41 -3.84
N THR A 297 -4.35 -11.65 -3.02
CA THR A 297 -4.74 -12.06 -1.68
C THR A 297 -6.10 -12.74 -1.71
N ALA A 298 -6.14 -14.01 -1.33
CA ALA A 298 -7.39 -14.73 -1.11
C ALA A 298 -7.99 -14.28 0.23
N SER A 299 -9.05 -13.49 0.18
CA SER A 299 -9.78 -13.02 1.36
C SER A 299 -11.23 -12.77 1.03
N THR A 300 -12.08 -12.66 2.05
CA THR A 300 -13.49 -12.28 1.87
C THR A 300 -13.64 -10.92 1.21
N GLY A 301 -12.71 -9.98 1.46
CA GLY A 301 -12.68 -8.67 0.81
C GLY A 301 -12.30 -8.71 -0.67
N SER A 302 -11.61 -9.77 -1.13
CA SER A 302 -11.24 -10.00 -2.53
C SER A 302 -12.28 -10.81 -3.30
N ALA A 303 -13.11 -11.62 -2.60
CA ALA A 303 -14.07 -12.50 -3.22
C ALA A 303 -15.37 -11.76 -3.61
N TRP A 304 -16.06 -12.27 -4.63
CA TRP A 304 -17.42 -11.85 -4.94
C TRP A 304 -18.40 -12.30 -3.85
N GLN A 305 -19.48 -11.54 -3.68
CA GLN A 305 -20.55 -11.84 -2.74
C GLN A 305 -21.89 -11.52 -3.38
N MET A 306 -22.92 -12.27 -3.01
CA MET A 306 -24.29 -12.02 -3.44
C MET A 306 -25.23 -11.91 -2.24
N GLN A 307 -26.18 -11.00 -2.33
CA GLN A 307 -27.25 -10.81 -1.35
C GLN A 307 -28.59 -10.73 -2.06
N LEU A 308 -29.56 -11.56 -1.63
CA LEU A 308 -30.93 -11.44 -2.03
C LEU A 308 -31.70 -10.62 -0.98
N GLY A 309 -32.41 -9.61 -1.44
CA GLY A 309 -33.19 -8.72 -0.59
C GLY A 309 -34.67 -8.72 -0.98
N VAL A 310 -35.57 -8.67 0.02
CA VAL A 310 -37.00 -8.42 -0.18
C VAL A 310 -37.40 -7.24 0.69
N LYS A 311 -38.04 -6.23 0.08
CA LYS A 311 -38.54 -5.04 0.77
C LYS A 311 -40.04 -4.89 0.52
N PHE A 312 -40.79 -4.73 1.57
CA PHE A 312 -42.24 -4.44 1.51
C PHE A 312 -42.47 -2.96 1.88
N THR A 313 -43.35 -2.29 1.11
CA THR A 313 -43.75 -0.89 1.33
C THR A 313 -45.27 -0.82 1.38
N PHE A 314 -45.81 -0.15 2.39
CA PHE A 314 -47.25 -0.01 2.66
C PHE A 314 -47.64 1.39 3.06
#